data_e3266ac7042177fed0bd1422c6d9c785
#
_entry.id   e3266ac7042177fed0bd1422c6d9c785
#
_cell.length_a   1.000
_cell.length_b   1.000
_cell.length_c   1.000
_cell.angle_alpha   90.00
_cell.angle_beta   90.00
_cell.angle_gamma   90.00
#
_symmetry.space_group_name_H-M   'P 1'
#
loop_
_entity.id
_entity.type
_entity.pdbx_description
1 polymer ?
#
loop_
_entity_poly.entity_id
_entity_poly.type
_entity_poly.pdbx_seq_one_letter_code
_entity_poly.pdbx_strand_id
1 'polypeptide(L)'
;MSERSLPALDRDLPLSVAAALVAAFALLSGPVGFALTLLHPQPAWTDAATFVAHAHPIQQLPYWLGFGLLGSCLLLVARVVALSWEHNRTRALVVLLLTAMYAAAILVNYALQVAYVPVLARAGSPLVAYVTMANPEAPTWLLEMFGYGALGGATWAAAPLFGAHRPWIRRLLVANGVVSIAGAITCAGGMGWLQTVPGLFAYLAWNALFIAAAIAIAVDLRPRRTPRAAARTLLHTRA
;
A
#
# COMPACT_ATOMS: atom_id res chain seq x y z
N MET A 1 -28.40 32.88 17.77
CA MET A 1 -27.17 32.44 17.14
C MET A 1 -27.56 31.43 16.04
N SER A 2 -27.51 31.84 14.79
CA SER A 2 -27.86 30.97 13.65
C SER A 2 -26.79 29.90 13.49
N GLU A 3 -27.16 28.63 13.67
CA GLU A 3 -26.35 27.49 13.27
C GLU A 3 -26.16 27.58 11.74
N ARG A 4 -25.02 28.09 11.31
CA ARG A 4 -24.57 27.89 9.94
C ARG A 4 -24.28 26.40 9.81
N SER A 5 -25.23 25.64 9.32
CA SER A 5 -24.97 24.30 8.80
C SER A 5 -23.84 24.40 7.78
N LEU A 6 -22.69 23.85 8.11
CA LEU A 6 -21.63 23.65 7.12
C LEU A 6 -22.27 22.96 5.90
N PRO A 7 -22.02 23.45 4.68
CA PRO A 7 -22.54 22.76 3.49
C PRO A 7 -22.04 21.33 3.58
N ALA A 8 -22.98 20.39 3.51
CA ALA A 8 -22.70 18.98 3.51
C ALA A 8 -21.64 18.73 2.46
N LEU A 9 -20.45 18.33 2.89
CA LEU A 9 -19.41 17.74 2.04
C LEU A 9 -19.93 16.38 1.57
N ASP A 10 -21.03 16.39 0.84
CA ASP A 10 -21.75 15.21 0.32
C ASP A 10 -21.04 14.64 -0.93
N ARG A 11 -19.70 14.80 -1.00
CA ARG A 11 -18.84 14.25 -2.04
C ARG A 11 -17.72 13.44 -1.44
N ASP A 12 -18.05 12.59 -0.51
CA ASP A 12 -17.11 11.59 -0.05
C ASP A 12 -16.60 10.76 -1.24
N LEU A 13 -15.28 10.62 -1.33
CA LEU A 13 -14.65 9.81 -2.39
C LEU A 13 -15.29 8.41 -2.41
N PRO A 14 -15.83 7.94 -3.55
CA PRO A 14 -16.41 6.60 -3.64
C PRO A 14 -15.40 5.51 -3.26
N LEU A 15 -15.85 4.49 -2.52
CA LEU A 15 -15.00 3.38 -2.10
C LEU A 15 -14.32 2.69 -3.30
N SER A 16 -15.03 2.61 -4.44
CA SER A 16 -14.48 2.06 -5.69
C SER A 16 -13.31 2.89 -6.25
N VAL A 17 -13.35 4.23 -6.10
CA VAL A 17 -12.26 5.10 -6.55
C VAL A 17 -11.06 4.96 -5.62
N ALA A 18 -11.27 4.95 -4.30
CA ALA A 18 -10.19 4.70 -3.34
C ALA A 18 -9.50 3.36 -3.59
N ALA A 19 -10.26 2.29 -3.85
CA ALA A 19 -9.72 0.98 -4.19
C ALA A 19 -8.97 0.97 -5.54
N ALA A 20 -9.45 1.70 -6.54
CA ALA A 20 -8.75 1.85 -7.82
C ALA A 20 -7.39 2.58 -7.66
N LEU A 21 -7.33 3.59 -6.80
CA LEU A 21 -6.07 4.27 -6.46
C LEU A 21 -5.08 3.31 -5.78
N VAL A 22 -5.55 2.48 -4.83
CA VAL A 22 -4.71 1.44 -4.21
C VAL A 22 -4.16 0.50 -5.28
N ALA A 23 -5.00 -0.01 -6.18
CA ALA A 23 -4.55 -0.91 -7.25
C ALA A 23 -3.51 -0.24 -8.16
N ALA A 24 -3.73 1.02 -8.55
CA ALA A 24 -2.82 1.77 -9.41
C ALA A 24 -1.46 2.00 -8.73
N PHE A 25 -1.46 2.49 -7.49
CA PHE A 25 -0.20 2.75 -6.79
C PHE A 25 0.51 1.47 -6.34
N ALA A 26 -0.20 0.38 -6.05
CA ALA A 26 0.41 -0.92 -5.79
C ALA A 26 1.12 -1.46 -7.04
N LEU A 27 0.52 -1.32 -8.22
CA LEU A 27 1.16 -1.67 -9.49
C LEU A 27 2.39 -0.80 -9.76
N LEU A 28 2.27 0.51 -9.59
CA LEU A 28 3.33 1.48 -9.90
C LEU A 28 4.50 1.39 -8.91
N SER A 29 4.26 1.31 -7.60
CA SER A 29 5.32 1.22 -6.60
C SER A 29 5.95 -0.18 -6.51
N GLY A 30 5.18 -1.22 -6.73
CA GLY A 30 5.61 -2.61 -6.71
C GLY A 30 6.24 -3.05 -8.05
N PRO A 31 5.54 -3.83 -8.90
CA PRO A 31 6.16 -4.45 -10.08
C PRO A 31 6.74 -3.44 -11.07
N VAL A 32 6.05 -2.33 -11.35
CA VAL A 32 6.52 -1.32 -12.32
C VAL A 32 7.71 -0.55 -11.76
N GLY A 33 7.63 -0.09 -10.52
CA GLY A 33 8.71 0.62 -9.85
C GLY A 33 9.96 -0.24 -9.76
N PHE A 34 9.81 -1.51 -9.38
CA PHE A 34 10.91 -2.47 -9.37
C PHE A 34 11.52 -2.65 -10.78
N ALA A 35 10.70 -2.88 -11.82
CA ALA A 35 11.19 -3.03 -13.19
C ALA A 35 11.97 -1.80 -13.68
N LEU A 36 11.54 -0.58 -13.30
CA LEU A 36 12.24 0.65 -13.65
C LEU A 36 13.61 0.78 -12.96
N THR A 37 13.78 0.24 -11.75
CA THR A 37 15.10 0.25 -11.10
C THR A 37 16.13 -0.61 -11.85
N LEU A 38 15.69 -1.60 -12.66
CA LEU A 38 16.59 -2.41 -13.48
C LEU A 38 17.25 -1.64 -14.63
N LEU A 39 16.82 -0.41 -14.93
CA LEU A 39 17.51 0.48 -15.88
C LEU A 39 18.87 0.96 -15.33
N HIS A 40 19.02 0.99 -14.00
CA HIS A 40 20.28 1.28 -13.32
C HIS A 40 20.42 0.30 -12.14
N PRO A 41 20.77 -0.98 -12.42
CA PRO A 41 20.78 -2.01 -11.41
C PRO A 41 21.89 -1.76 -10.40
N GLN A 42 21.55 -1.90 -9.14
CA GLN A 42 22.57 -1.97 -8.09
C GLN A 42 23.14 -3.39 -8.03
N PRO A 43 24.45 -3.53 -7.78
CA PRO A 43 25.02 -4.82 -7.45
C PRO A 43 24.44 -5.34 -6.13
N ALA A 44 24.56 -6.63 -5.89
CA ALA A 44 24.25 -7.20 -4.58
C ALA A 44 25.02 -6.45 -3.49
N TRP A 45 24.40 -6.29 -2.34
CA TRP A 45 25.03 -5.58 -1.21
C TRP A 45 26.33 -6.27 -0.78
N THR A 46 27.40 -5.51 -0.73
CA THR A 46 28.70 -5.92 -0.17
C THR A 46 29.11 -4.97 0.97
N ASP A 47 29.06 -3.67 0.70
CA ASP A 47 29.47 -2.62 1.63
C ASP A 47 28.87 -1.25 1.22
N ALA A 48 29.01 -0.27 2.11
CA ALA A 48 28.52 1.08 1.91
C ALA A 48 29.21 1.81 0.73
N ALA A 49 30.49 1.57 0.49
CA ALA A 49 31.21 2.24 -0.59
C ALA A 49 30.72 1.76 -1.98
N THR A 50 30.52 0.47 -2.14
CA THR A 50 29.94 -0.13 -3.35
C THR A 50 28.52 0.40 -3.58
N PHE A 51 27.69 0.48 -2.54
CA PHE A 51 26.36 1.08 -2.64
C PHE A 51 26.41 2.52 -3.16
N VAL A 52 27.25 3.36 -2.54
CA VAL A 52 27.39 4.78 -2.90
C VAL A 52 27.86 4.96 -4.35
N ALA A 53 28.83 4.14 -4.79
CA ALA A 53 29.37 4.20 -6.14
C ALA A 53 28.31 3.88 -7.23
N HIS A 54 27.26 3.12 -6.90
CA HIS A 54 26.20 2.71 -7.84
C HIS A 54 24.84 3.38 -7.52
N ALA A 55 24.80 4.30 -6.57
CA ALA A 55 23.54 4.97 -6.19
C ALA A 55 23.02 5.83 -7.35
N HIS A 56 21.76 5.62 -7.72
CA HIS A 56 21.08 6.37 -8.78
C HIS A 56 19.68 6.80 -8.32
N PRO A 57 19.22 8.05 -8.65
CA PRO A 57 17.91 8.55 -8.20
C PRO A 57 16.73 7.66 -8.59
N ILE A 58 16.79 6.92 -9.71
CA ILE A 58 15.72 6.02 -10.15
C ILE A 58 15.42 4.93 -9.12
N GLN A 59 16.39 4.55 -8.30
CA GLN A 59 16.24 3.54 -7.26
C GLN A 59 15.36 4.02 -6.10
N GLN A 60 15.10 5.31 -6.02
CA GLN A 60 14.17 5.90 -5.05
C GLN A 60 12.73 5.92 -5.55
N LEU A 61 12.50 5.70 -6.84
CA LEU A 61 11.17 5.79 -7.46
C LEU A 61 10.12 4.89 -6.80
N PRO A 62 10.40 3.63 -6.45
CA PRO A 62 9.43 2.78 -5.74
C PRO A 62 8.94 3.39 -4.43
N TYR A 63 9.82 4.04 -3.66
CA TYR A 63 9.48 4.69 -2.39
C TYR A 63 8.61 5.93 -2.60
N TRP A 64 8.94 6.77 -3.60
CA TRP A 64 8.11 7.93 -3.96
C TRP A 64 6.71 7.51 -4.38
N LEU A 65 6.58 6.49 -5.22
CA LEU A 65 5.30 5.90 -5.62
C LEU A 65 4.62 5.21 -4.43
N GLY A 66 5.40 4.67 -3.50
CA GLY A 66 4.94 4.05 -2.27
C GLY A 66 4.24 5.02 -1.32
N PHE A 67 4.60 6.32 -1.31
CA PHE A 67 3.80 7.33 -0.59
C PHE A 67 2.39 7.48 -1.18
N GLY A 68 2.25 7.36 -2.50
CA GLY A 68 0.94 7.32 -3.16
C GLY A 68 0.13 6.07 -2.75
N LEU A 69 0.79 4.91 -2.67
CA LEU A 69 0.17 3.69 -2.15
C LEU A 69 -0.28 3.86 -0.70
N LEU A 70 0.59 4.40 0.16
CA LEU A 70 0.29 4.68 1.56
C LEU A 70 -0.97 5.57 1.70
N GLY A 71 -0.99 6.72 1.00
CA GLY A 71 -2.10 7.65 1.02
C GLY A 71 -3.40 7.02 0.52
N SER A 72 -3.34 6.24 -0.57
CA SER A 72 -4.51 5.55 -1.13
C SER A 72 -5.04 4.45 -0.21
N CYS A 73 -4.17 3.70 0.49
CA CYS A 73 -4.58 2.75 1.51
C CYS A 73 -5.29 3.42 2.68
N LEU A 74 -4.76 4.55 3.17
CA LEU A 74 -5.41 5.33 4.24
C LEU A 74 -6.79 5.82 3.82
N LEU A 75 -6.94 6.32 2.58
CA LEU A 75 -8.23 6.73 2.04
C LEU A 75 -9.21 5.56 1.94
N LEU A 76 -8.77 4.42 1.41
CA LEU A 76 -9.61 3.23 1.30
C LEU A 76 -10.10 2.76 2.67
N VAL A 77 -9.18 2.67 3.63
CA VAL A 77 -9.51 2.22 5.00
C VAL A 77 -10.42 3.22 5.70
N ALA A 78 -10.16 4.52 5.58
CA ALA A 78 -11.05 5.55 6.14
C ALA A 78 -12.49 5.39 5.63
N ARG A 79 -12.67 5.09 4.33
CA ARG A 79 -14.00 4.83 3.75
C ARG A 79 -14.62 3.53 4.25
N VAL A 80 -13.85 2.43 4.34
CA VAL A 80 -14.32 1.16 4.91
C VAL A 80 -14.77 1.34 6.36
N VAL A 81 -13.96 2.04 7.16
CA VAL A 81 -14.27 2.34 8.57
C VAL A 81 -15.53 3.17 8.68
N ALA A 82 -15.64 4.28 7.94
CA ALA A 82 -16.82 5.16 7.97
C ALA A 82 -18.11 4.39 7.63
N LEU A 83 -18.09 3.54 6.60
CA LEU A 83 -19.26 2.75 6.18
C LEU A 83 -19.61 1.61 7.15
N SER A 84 -18.64 1.16 7.96
CA SER A 84 -18.82 0.03 8.85
C SER A 84 -19.05 0.41 10.30
N TRP A 85 -18.90 1.71 10.64
CA TRP A 85 -18.85 2.21 12.02
C TRP A 85 -20.09 1.85 12.84
N GLU A 86 -21.26 2.08 12.29
CA GLU A 86 -22.55 1.84 12.96
C GLU A 86 -22.84 0.33 13.17
N HIS A 87 -22.30 -0.53 12.28
CA HIS A 87 -22.62 -1.95 12.26
C HIS A 87 -21.59 -2.82 12.99
N ASN A 88 -20.32 -2.38 13.04
CA ASN A 88 -19.23 -3.18 13.60
C ASN A 88 -18.03 -2.33 14.06
N ARG A 89 -18.29 -1.47 15.03
CA ARG A 89 -17.34 -0.47 15.54
C ARG A 89 -16.02 -1.08 16.00
N THR A 90 -16.07 -2.17 16.78
CA THR A 90 -14.85 -2.81 17.29
C THR A 90 -13.94 -3.26 16.15
N ARG A 91 -14.50 -3.91 15.12
CA ARG A 91 -13.73 -4.36 13.97
C ARG A 91 -13.21 -3.19 13.13
N ALA A 92 -14.01 -2.16 12.94
CA ALA A 92 -13.59 -0.93 12.26
C ALA A 92 -12.40 -0.27 12.99
N LEU A 93 -12.40 -0.24 14.31
CA LEU A 93 -11.27 0.24 15.12
C LEU A 93 -10.02 -0.64 14.95
N VAL A 94 -10.15 -1.96 14.97
CA VAL A 94 -9.01 -2.88 14.73
C VAL A 94 -8.40 -2.63 13.36
N VAL A 95 -9.22 -2.52 12.31
CA VAL A 95 -8.75 -2.19 10.96
C VAL A 95 -8.01 -0.86 10.92
N LEU A 96 -8.57 0.17 11.58
CA LEU A 96 -7.95 1.50 11.65
C LEU A 96 -6.60 1.47 12.36
N LEU A 97 -6.52 0.82 13.54
CA LEU A 97 -5.29 0.74 14.32
C LEU A 97 -4.18 -0.01 13.57
N LEU A 98 -4.49 -1.15 12.97
CA LEU A 98 -3.53 -1.91 12.18
C LEU A 98 -3.06 -1.13 10.95
N THR A 99 -3.97 -0.39 10.31
CA THR A 99 -3.58 0.48 9.19
C THR A 99 -2.73 1.67 9.66
N ALA A 100 -2.98 2.23 10.84
CA ALA A 100 -2.14 3.27 11.41
C ALA A 100 -0.73 2.75 11.73
N MET A 101 -0.59 1.53 12.23
CA MET A 101 0.71 0.88 12.44
C MET A 101 1.46 0.71 11.11
N TYR A 102 0.78 0.20 10.08
CA TYR A 102 1.32 0.14 8.71
C TYR A 102 1.79 1.52 8.25
N ALA A 103 0.92 2.52 8.35
CA ALA A 103 1.21 3.86 7.86
C ALA A 103 2.42 4.48 8.57
N ALA A 104 2.52 4.34 9.87
CA ALA A 104 3.67 4.84 10.64
C ALA A 104 4.98 4.16 10.23
N ALA A 105 4.99 2.82 10.14
CA ALA A 105 6.19 2.07 9.77
C ALA A 105 6.67 2.40 8.35
N ILE A 106 5.76 2.40 7.38
CA ILE A 106 6.09 2.67 5.97
C ILE A 106 6.47 4.13 5.74
N LEU A 107 5.78 5.08 6.37
CA LEU A 107 6.12 6.50 6.28
C LEU A 107 7.55 6.75 6.76
N VAL A 108 7.92 6.22 7.93
CA VAL A 108 9.27 6.36 8.48
C VAL A 108 10.28 5.69 7.56
N ASN A 109 10.01 4.45 7.14
CA ASN A 109 10.94 3.72 6.27
C ASN A 109 11.18 4.47 4.95
N TYR A 110 10.12 4.85 4.24
CA TYR A 110 10.27 5.52 2.94
C TYR A 110 10.88 6.91 3.06
N ALA A 111 10.57 7.66 4.12
CA ALA A 111 11.23 8.92 4.40
C ALA A 111 12.75 8.74 4.61
N LEU A 112 13.17 7.69 5.31
CA LEU A 112 14.59 7.35 5.43
C LEU A 112 15.22 7.07 4.07
N GLN A 113 14.57 6.28 3.20
CA GLN A 113 15.10 5.92 1.89
C GLN A 113 15.24 7.14 0.96
N VAL A 114 14.27 8.06 0.94
CA VAL A 114 14.28 9.18 -0.02
C VAL A 114 14.97 10.43 0.50
N ALA A 115 15.00 10.65 1.82
CA ALA A 115 15.57 11.87 2.39
C ALA A 115 16.92 11.63 3.07
N TYR A 116 17.05 10.57 3.87
CA TYR A 116 18.22 10.39 4.73
C TYR A 116 19.33 9.54 4.10
N VAL A 117 18.98 8.44 3.43
CA VAL A 117 19.96 7.59 2.71
C VAL A 117 20.79 8.40 1.71
N PRO A 118 20.21 9.30 0.85
CA PRO A 118 21.01 10.11 -0.05
C PRO A 118 21.95 11.09 0.65
N VAL A 119 21.58 11.62 1.80
CA VAL A 119 22.45 12.51 2.60
C VAL A 119 23.65 11.73 3.12
N LEU A 120 23.43 10.57 3.72
CA LEU A 120 24.49 9.71 4.23
C LEU A 120 25.41 9.20 3.11
N ALA A 121 24.84 8.85 1.97
CA ALA A 121 25.60 8.41 0.80
C ALA A 121 26.55 9.51 0.30
N ARG A 122 26.04 10.75 0.13
CA ARG A 122 26.89 11.89 -0.27
C ARG A 122 27.98 12.23 0.74
N ALA A 123 27.71 12.00 2.01
CA ALA A 123 28.69 12.21 3.10
C ALA A 123 29.71 11.08 3.24
N GLY A 124 29.57 9.99 2.46
CA GLY A 124 30.39 8.78 2.61
C GLY A 124 30.25 8.13 3.99
N SER A 125 29.10 8.31 4.65
CA SER A 125 28.89 7.85 6.02
C SER A 125 28.65 6.34 6.08
N PRO A 126 29.35 5.59 6.96
CA PRO A 126 29.11 4.16 7.15
C PRO A 126 27.69 3.87 7.70
N LEU A 127 27.00 4.85 8.26
CA LEU A 127 25.63 4.71 8.75
C LEU A 127 24.64 4.36 7.64
N VAL A 128 24.98 4.62 6.38
CA VAL A 128 24.14 4.20 5.25
C VAL A 128 23.86 2.70 5.28
N ALA A 129 24.78 1.88 5.75
CA ALA A 129 24.61 0.43 5.87
C ALA A 129 23.45 0.02 6.80
N TYR A 130 23.13 0.85 7.80
CA TYR A 130 22.08 0.54 8.77
C TYR A 130 20.70 1.03 8.35
N VAL A 131 20.61 1.93 7.37
CA VAL A 131 19.34 2.55 7.01
C VAL A 131 18.90 2.27 5.56
N THR A 132 19.82 1.85 4.66
CA THR A 132 19.44 1.52 3.28
C THR A 132 18.81 0.14 3.17
N MET A 133 17.71 0.04 2.45
CA MET A 133 17.09 -1.25 2.11
C MET A 133 17.88 -2.04 1.04
N ALA A 134 18.93 -1.45 0.46
CA ALA A 134 19.87 -2.22 -0.35
C ALA A 134 20.63 -3.26 0.47
N ASN A 135 20.84 -3.00 1.77
CA ASN A 135 21.40 -3.97 2.72
C ASN A 135 20.29 -4.88 3.26
N PRO A 136 20.30 -6.20 2.96
CA PRO A 136 19.27 -7.13 3.45
C PRO A 136 19.29 -7.32 4.98
N GLU A 137 20.34 -6.89 5.67
CA GLU A 137 20.44 -6.96 7.12
C GLU A 137 20.07 -5.64 7.82
N ALA A 138 19.71 -4.60 7.05
CA ALA A 138 19.35 -3.31 7.63
C ALA A 138 18.05 -3.39 8.44
N PRO A 139 17.98 -2.74 9.64
CA PRO A 139 16.76 -2.71 10.46
C PRO A 139 15.53 -2.10 9.76
N THR A 140 15.72 -1.33 8.70
CA THR A 140 14.64 -0.77 7.89
C THR A 140 13.75 -1.83 7.25
N TRP A 141 14.26 -3.03 7.02
CA TRP A 141 13.46 -4.17 6.61
C TRP A 141 12.43 -4.61 7.65
N LEU A 142 12.72 -4.41 8.95
CA LEU A 142 11.72 -4.65 10.01
C LEU A 142 10.52 -3.70 9.83
N LEU A 143 10.77 -2.42 9.55
CA LEU A 143 9.70 -1.45 9.31
C LEU A 143 8.87 -1.83 8.10
N GLU A 144 9.52 -2.25 7.00
CA GLU A 144 8.85 -2.70 5.78
C GLU A 144 7.97 -3.93 6.03
N MET A 145 8.58 -4.99 6.55
CA MET A 145 7.91 -6.28 6.69
C MET A 145 6.82 -6.27 7.76
N PHE A 146 7.08 -5.68 8.93
CA PHE A 146 6.05 -5.55 9.96
C PHE A 146 4.99 -4.51 9.60
N GLY A 147 5.35 -3.46 8.85
CA GLY A 147 4.38 -2.54 8.29
C GLY A 147 3.37 -3.26 7.38
N TYR A 148 3.86 -4.00 6.39
CA TYR A 148 2.98 -4.79 5.52
C TYR A 148 2.31 -5.96 6.23
N GLY A 149 2.91 -6.53 7.27
CA GLY A 149 2.27 -7.50 8.16
C GLY A 149 1.05 -6.90 8.87
N ALA A 150 1.18 -5.67 9.38
CA ALA A 150 0.05 -4.94 9.98
C ALA A 150 -1.05 -4.62 8.96
N LEU A 151 -0.69 -4.20 7.74
CA LEU A 151 -1.66 -4.03 6.64
C LEU A 151 -2.36 -5.36 6.32
N GLY A 152 -1.62 -6.47 6.32
CA GLY A 152 -2.17 -7.82 6.17
C GLY A 152 -3.20 -8.14 7.24
N GLY A 153 -2.88 -7.86 8.50
CA GLY A 153 -3.82 -7.97 9.62
C GLY A 153 -5.06 -7.09 9.44
N ALA A 154 -4.88 -5.87 8.93
CA ALA A 154 -5.98 -4.95 8.62
C ALA A 154 -6.89 -5.51 7.52
N THR A 155 -6.33 -6.06 6.42
CA THR A 155 -7.11 -6.68 5.34
C THR A 155 -7.86 -7.91 5.83
N TRP A 156 -7.24 -8.74 6.66
CA TRP A 156 -7.90 -9.90 7.26
C TRP A 156 -9.07 -9.46 8.16
N ALA A 157 -8.84 -8.49 9.06
CA ALA A 157 -9.88 -7.95 9.92
C ALA A 157 -11.01 -7.27 9.13
N ALA A 158 -10.70 -6.64 7.99
CA ALA A 158 -11.68 -5.98 7.12
C ALA A 158 -12.53 -6.95 6.31
N ALA A 159 -12.07 -8.17 6.04
CA ALA A 159 -12.74 -9.11 5.14
C ALA A 159 -14.23 -9.34 5.47
N PRO A 160 -14.66 -9.55 6.75
CA PRO A 160 -16.08 -9.72 7.07
C PRO A 160 -16.93 -8.47 6.88
N LEU A 161 -16.33 -7.26 6.81
CA LEU A 161 -17.06 -6.01 6.61
C LEU A 161 -17.66 -5.91 5.19
N PHE A 162 -17.17 -6.70 4.24
CA PHE A 162 -17.68 -6.74 2.86
C PHE A 162 -18.93 -7.63 2.66
N GLY A 163 -19.49 -8.17 3.74
CA GLY A 163 -20.71 -8.97 3.69
C GLY A 163 -20.54 -10.35 3.04
N ALA A 164 -21.47 -11.28 3.36
CA ALA A 164 -21.41 -12.66 2.88
C ALA A 164 -21.63 -12.81 1.35
N HIS A 165 -22.31 -11.84 0.73
CA HIS A 165 -22.62 -11.83 -0.70
C HIS A 165 -21.44 -11.46 -1.60
N ARG A 166 -20.28 -11.13 -1.00
CA ARG A 166 -19.02 -10.82 -1.71
C ARG A 166 -17.90 -11.80 -1.34
N PRO A 167 -18.06 -13.11 -1.60
CA PRO A 167 -17.14 -14.12 -1.13
C PRO A 167 -15.73 -13.98 -1.71
N TRP A 168 -15.61 -13.48 -2.95
CA TRP A 168 -14.32 -13.28 -3.61
C TRP A 168 -13.49 -12.19 -2.94
N ILE A 169 -14.09 -11.02 -2.64
CA ILE A 169 -13.40 -9.94 -1.94
C ILE A 169 -12.92 -10.45 -0.57
N ARG A 170 -13.78 -11.15 0.17
CA ARG A 170 -13.43 -11.71 1.47
C ARG A 170 -12.26 -12.69 1.38
N ARG A 171 -12.28 -13.61 0.39
CA ARG A 171 -11.20 -14.59 0.19
C ARG A 171 -9.88 -13.90 -0.16
N LEU A 172 -9.88 -12.93 -1.06
CA LEU A 172 -8.70 -12.18 -1.44
C LEU A 172 -8.11 -11.39 -0.26
N LEU A 173 -8.95 -10.74 0.55
CA LEU A 173 -8.49 -10.00 1.73
C LEU A 173 -7.92 -10.92 2.81
N VAL A 174 -8.54 -12.10 3.05
CA VAL A 174 -8.00 -13.10 3.97
C VAL A 174 -6.69 -13.67 3.46
N ALA A 175 -6.62 -14.05 2.18
CA ALA A 175 -5.41 -14.59 1.58
C ALA A 175 -4.25 -13.58 1.64
N ASN A 176 -4.52 -12.30 1.29
CA ASN A 176 -3.55 -11.22 1.43
C ASN A 176 -3.08 -11.07 2.89
N GLY A 177 -4.01 -11.13 3.85
CA GLY A 177 -3.68 -11.06 5.27
C GLY A 177 -2.73 -12.15 5.70
N VAL A 178 -3.02 -13.41 5.33
CA VAL A 178 -2.18 -14.57 5.65
C VAL A 178 -0.80 -14.44 5.04
N VAL A 179 -0.71 -14.11 3.74
CA VAL A 179 0.57 -14.00 3.04
C VAL A 179 1.42 -12.86 3.60
N SER A 180 0.82 -11.70 3.88
CA SER A 180 1.55 -10.54 4.43
C SER A 180 2.07 -10.81 5.84
N ILE A 181 1.27 -11.46 6.71
CA ILE A 181 1.70 -11.81 8.07
C ILE A 181 2.80 -12.88 8.00
N ALA A 182 2.66 -13.89 7.14
CA ALA A 182 3.71 -14.89 6.93
C ALA A 182 5.01 -14.23 6.44
N GLY A 183 4.93 -13.30 5.49
CA GLY A 183 6.07 -12.50 5.03
C GLY A 183 6.75 -11.74 6.16
N ALA A 184 5.98 -11.10 7.05
CA ALA A 184 6.55 -10.41 8.21
C ALA A 184 7.31 -11.35 9.14
N ILE A 185 6.80 -12.56 9.37
CA ILE A 185 7.46 -13.57 10.22
C ILE A 185 8.80 -14.03 9.60
N THR A 186 8.88 -14.15 8.27
CA THR A 186 10.12 -14.57 7.60
C THR A 186 11.28 -13.60 7.78
N CYS A 187 10.99 -12.33 8.15
CA CYS A 187 12.01 -11.34 8.47
C CYS A 187 12.91 -11.76 9.65
N ALA A 188 12.43 -12.60 10.55
CA ALA A 188 13.22 -13.13 11.65
C ALA A 188 14.43 -13.99 11.20
N GLY A 189 14.38 -14.54 9.98
CA GLY A 189 15.48 -15.29 9.36
C GLY A 189 16.44 -14.43 8.51
N GLY A 190 16.29 -13.11 8.54
CA GLY A 190 16.99 -12.18 7.64
C GLY A 190 16.28 -12.01 6.29
N MET A 191 16.68 -11.01 5.53
CA MET A 191 16.00 -10.63 4.28
C MET A 191 16.76 -11.03 3.00
N GLY A 192 17.90 -11.68 3.12
CA GLY A 192 18.72 -12.11 1.97
C GLY A 192 17.95 -13.01 0.99
N TRP A 193 16.96 -13.76 1.48
CA TRP A 193 16.13 -14.62 0.63
C TRP A 193 15.30 -13.86 -0.41
N LEU A 194 14.95 -12.59 -0.16
CA LEU A 194 14.24 -11.75 -1.14
C LEU A 194 15.04 -11.51 -2.43
N GLN A 195 16.36 -11.58 -2.35
CA GLN A 195 17.26 -11.42 -3.50
C GLN A 195 17.39 -12.72 -4.31
N THR A 196 16.74 -13.79 -3.87
CA THR A 196 16.70 -15.07 -4.59
C THR A 196 15.53 -15.14 -5.57
N VAL A 197 15.61 -16.03 -6.55
CA VAL A 197 14.51 -16.26 -7.50
C VAL A 197 13.19 -16.62 -6.79
N PRO A 198 13.14 -17.53 -5.80
CA PRO A 198 11.92 -17.77 -5.02
C PRO A 198 11.40 -16.54 -4.29
N GLY A 199 12.29 -15.72 -3.74
CA GLY A 199 11.91 -14.47 -3.08
C GLY A 199 11.26 -13.46 -4.02
N LEU A 200 11.81 -13.30 -5.23
CA LEU A 200 11.21 -12.48 -6.26
C LEU A 200 9.81 -12.97 -6.66
N PHE A 201 9.63 -14.28 -6.84
CA PHE A 201 8.30 -14.85 -7.11
C PHE A 201 7.32 -14.61 -5.96
N ALA A 202 7.75 -14.77 -4.71
CA ALA A 202 6.93 -14.48 -3.54
C ALA A 202 6.49 -13.00 -3.50
N TYR A 203 7.42 -12.09 -3.78
CA TYR A 203 7.14 -10.65 -3.89
C TYR A 203 6.12 -10.33 -4.99
N LEU A 204 6.30 -10.88 -6.19
CA LEU A 204 5.38 -10.66 -7.31
C LEU A 204 4.00 -11.26 -7.04
N ALA A 205 3.94 -12.47 -6.47
CA ALA A 205 2.69 -13.13 -6.11
C ALA A 205 1.91 -12.35 -5.05
N TRP A 206 2.60 -11.82 -4.03
CA TRP A 206 1.99 -10.97 -3.02
C TRP A 206 1.43 -9.67 -3.63
N ASN A 207 2.21 -8.98 -4.48
CA ASN A 207 1.75 -7.78 -5.19
C ASN A 207 0.52 -8.08 -6.05
N ALA A 208 0.53 -9.18 -6.82
CA ALA A 208 -0.60 -9.59 -7.66
C ALA A 208 -1.87 -9.83 -6.81
N LEU A 209 -1.73 -10.50 -5.67
CA LEU A 209 -2.84 -10.76 -4.74
C LEU A 209 -3.42 -9.46 -4.16
N PHE A 210 -2.55 -8.54 -3.74
CA PHE A 210 -2.97 -7.26 -3.19
C PHE A 210 -3.68 -6.38 -4.24
N ILE A 211 -3.11 -6.29 -5.45
CA ILE A 211 -3.71 -5.59 -6.58
C ILE A 211 -5.06 -6.22 -6.97
N ALA A 212 -5.15 -7.55 -7.02
CA ALA A 212 -6.39 -8.26 -7.33
C ALA A 212 -7.49 -7.96 -6.30
N ALA A 213 -7.15 -7.91 -5.01
CA ALA A 213 -8.09 -7.54 -3.95
C ALA A 213 -8.62 -6.11 -4.12
N ALA A 214 -7.73 -5.16 -4.43
CA ALA A 214 -8.10 -3.76 -4.66
C ALA A 214 -8.97 -3.60 -5.93
N ILE A 215 -8.63 -4.29 -7.03
CA ILE A 215 -9.44 -4.30 -8.27
C ILE A 215 -10.82 -4.91 -8.00
N ALA A 216 -10.89 -6.03 -7.26
CA ALA A 216 -12.16 -6.67 -6.94
C ALA A 216 -13.09 -5.71 -6.18
N ILE A 217 -12.56 -4.95 -5.21
CA ILE A 217 -13.31 -3.90 -4.49
C ILE A 217 -13.73 -2.79 -5.44
N ALA A 218 -12.81 -2.30 -6.29
CA ALA A 218 -13.09 -1.20 -7.21
C ALA A 218 -14.19 -1.55 -8.22
N VAL A 219 -14.19 -2.77 -8.74
CA VAL A 219 -15.16 -3.23 -9.75
C VAL A 219 -16.52 -3.52 -9.14
N ASP A 220 -16.56 -4.27 -8.03
CA ASP A 220 -17.83 -4.70 -7.41
C ASP A 220 -18.62 -3.54 -6.79
N LEU A 221 -17.92 -2.51 -6.32
CA LEU A 221 -18.53 -1.35 -5.66
C LEU A 221 -18.68 -0.14 -6.57
N ARG A 222 -18.52 -0.29 -7.87
CA ARG A 222 -18.83 0.80 -8.82
C ARG A 222 -20.30 1.20 -8.70
N PRO A 223 -20.61 2.51 -8.64
CA PRO A 223 -21.97 2.98 -8.71
C PRO A 223 -22.61 2.48 -10.01
N ARG A 224 -23.68 1.69 -9.91
CA ARG A 224 -24.46 1.28 -11.08
C ARG A 224 -25.17 2.53 -11.61
N ARG A 225 -24.87 2.94 -12.84
CA ARG A 225 -25.61 4.02 -13.52
C ARG A 225 -27.06 3.56 -13.66
N THR A 226 -27.96 4.16 -12.88
CA THR A 226 -29.39 3.92 -13.05
C THR A 226 -29.81 4.52 -14.40
N PRO A 227 -30.58 3.80 -15.23
CA PRO A 227 -31.04 4.30 -16.54
C PRO A 227 -31.76 5.65 -16.46
N ARG A 228 -32.39 5.98 -15.33
CA ARG A 228 -33.05 7.26 -15.08
C ARG A 228 -32.11 8.48 -15.09
N ALA A 229 -30.86 8.34 -14.73
CA ALA A 229 -29.89 9.45 -14.77
C ALA A 229 -29.50 9.79 -16.22
N ALA A 230 -29.36 8.79 -17.09
CA ALA A 230 -29.09 8.98 -18.51
C ALA A 230 -30.25 9.68 -19.23
N ALA A 231 -31.50 9.34 -18.90
CA ALA A 231 -32.68 9.98 -19.47
C ALA A 231 -32.82 11.47 -19.09
N ARG A 232 -32.44 11.86 -17.86
CA ARG A 232 -32.47 13.28 -17.46
C ARG A 232 -31.42 14.13 -18.18
N THR A 233 -30.23 13.59 -18.42
CA THR A 233 -29.16 14.31 -19.15
C THR A 233 -29.58 14.57 -20.60
N LEU A 234 -30.25 13.62 -21.26
CA LEU A 234 -30.72 13.77 -22.62
C LEU A 234 -31.88 14.78 -22.76
N LEU A 235 -32.67 14.99 -21.72
CA LEU A 235 -33.75 16.00 -21.73
C LEU A 235 -33.21 17.43 -21.55
N HIS A 236 -32.11 17.62 -20.83
CA HIS A 236 -31.50 18.93 -20.65
C HIS A 236 -30.58 19.38 -21.81
N THR A 237 -30.20 18.48 -22.71
CA THR A 237 -29.42 18.83 -23.91
C THR A 237 -30.28 19.14 -25.13
N ARG A 238 -31.61 19.06 -25.02
CA ARG A 238 -32.56 19.35 -26.09
C ARG A 238 -33.44 20.59 -25.86
N ALA A 239 -33.18 21.33 -24.77
CA ALA A 239 -33.77 22.64 -24.47
C ALA A 239 -32.69 23.74 -24.63
#